data_e31b848a91a993d81e30195d62ca7bf4
#
_entry.id   e31b848a91a993d81e30195d62ca7bf4
#
_cell.length_a   1.000
_cell.length_b   1.000
_cell.length_c   1.000
_cell.angle_alpha   90.00
_cell.angle_beta   90.00
_cell.angle_gamma   90.00
#
_symmetry.space_group_name_H-M   'P 1'
#
loop_
_entity.id
_entity.type
_entity.pdbx_description
1 polymer ?
#
loop_
_entity_poly.entity_id
_entity_poly.type
_entity_poly.pdbx_seq_one_letter_code
_entity_poly.pdbx_strand_id
1 'polypeptide(L)'
;MARKKIETIVNEKIAPYSLNERGKAQLAQIIRKYPYEMLVECIDFGIKQYFHYDKDGALTQESVNEFLNKLGGIAYNRSKNPIDQEISHIKNKCKKIYAYWNDYKADDILYRYILALRKSGWTDNQILKDLQTEVNRLINSSRNWSQWSDTMEKWIDDINHWEDEDNTSIKQDGTILPTPIFENLSPNIRSVCKQINASYENNLFDCTAVMMRRLLEGLLVLTYQNLGIEEEITEKSGRHSTLDKIIRNAEQNSTLALSANTRQDMVLFKDLGNYSAHKIWFNTTQQDIKPHILKFRTIIEELMYKAGLK
;
A
#
# COMPACT_ATOMS: atom_id res chain seq x y z
N MET A 1 10.41 -12.16 35.72
CA MET A 1 9.06 -12.72 35.65
C MET A 1 8.73 -13.19 34.19
N ALA A 2 8.89 -12.38 33.17
CA ALA A 2 8.63 -12.74 31.76
C ALA A 2 9.38 -13.99 31.25
N ARG A 3 10.67 -14.15 31.59
CA ARG A 3 11.48 -15.31 31.19
C ARG A 3 10.84 -16.63 31.63
N LYS A 4 10.47 -16.76 32.90
CA LYS A 4 9.84 -18.00 33.42
C LYS A 4 8.51 -18.30 32.72
N LYS A 5 7.71 -17.26 32.40
CA LYS A 5 6.44 -17.43 31.68
C LYS A 5 6.64 -17.98 30.26
N ILE A 6 7.60 -17.47 29.49
CA ILE A 6 7.88 -17.97 28.12
C ILE A 6 8.44 -19.40 28.17
N GLU A 7 9.36 -19.69 29.09
CA GLU A 7 9.89 -21.05 29.28
C GLU A 7 8.77 -22.05 29.60
N THR A 8 7.80 -21.65 30.44
CA THR A 8 6.63 -22.48 30.79
C THR A 8 5.75 -22.70 29.54
N ILE A 9 5.40 -21.64 28.81
CA ILE A 9 4.60 -21.75 27.57
C ILE A 9 5.27 -22.70 26.56
N VAL A 10 6.58 -22.54 26.33
CA VAL A 10 7.28 -23.41 25.37
C VAL A 10 7.26 -24.85 25.85
N ASN A 11 7.57 -25.13 27.14
CA ASN A 11 7.57 -26.49 27.66
C ASN A 11 6.18 -27.16 27.61
N GLU A 12 5.11 -26.40 27.86
CA GLU A 12 3.75 -26.90 27.73
C GLU A 12 3.42 -27.27 26.28
N LYS A 13 3.85 -26.45 25.33
CA LYS A 13 3.58 -26.67 23.89
C LYS A 13 4.39 -27.81 23.26
N ILE A 14 5.60 -28.06 23.74
CA ILE A 14 6.48 -29.12 23.20
C ILE A 14 6.31 -30.46 23.95
N ALA A 15 5.38 -30.57 24.90
CA ALA A 15 5.14 -31.83 25.60
C ALA A 15 4.85 -32.99 24.62
N PRO A 16 5.38 -34.21 24.84
CA PRO A 16 6.05 -34.69 26.07
C PRO A 16 7.53 -34.31 26.23
N TYR A 17 8.10 -33.56 25.31
CA TYR A 17 9.48 -33.11 25.38
C TYR A 17 9.62 -31.92 26.34
N SER A 18 10.87 -31.60 26.71
CA SER A 18 11.19 -30.43 27.54
C SER A 18 12.47 -29.76 27.05
N LEU A 19 12.60 -28.46 27.34
CA LEU A 19 13.82 -27.71 27.02
C LEU A 19 15.01 -28.24 27.82
N ASN A 20 16.05 -28.68 27.09
CA ASN A 20 17.35 -28.94 27.68
C ASN A 20 18.11 -27.63 27.97
N GLU A 21 19.29 -27.71 28.61
CA GLU A 21 20.06 -26.53 29.00
C GLU A 21 20.45 -25.65 27.79
N ARG A 22 20.73 -26.24 26.64
CA ARG A 22 21.00 -25.51 25.39
C ARG A 22 19.77 -24.78 24.88
N GLY A 23 18.62 -25.42 24.86
CA GLY A 23 17.33 -24.82 24.48
C GLY A 23 16.94 -23.67 25.40
N LYS A 24 17.12 -23.82 26.74
CA LYS A 24 16.89 -22.75 27.71
C LYS A 24 17.83 -21.57 27.48
N ALA A 25 19.11 -21.82 27.16
CA ALA A 25 20.08 -20.75 26.87
C ALA A 25 19.73 -19.98 25.58
N GLN A 26 19.35 -20.68 24.51
CA GLN A 26 18.87 -20.07 23.26
C GLN A 26 17.63 -19.23 23.50
N LEU A 27 16.62 -19.78 24.17
CA LEU A 27 15.39 -19.07 24.48
C LEU A 27 15.65 -17.83 25.35
N ALA A 28 16.57 -17.92 26.32
CA ALA A 28 16.95 -16.78 27.15
C ALA A 28 17.57 -15.64 26.35
N GLN A 29 18.35 -15.93 25.30
CA GLN A 29 18.89 -14.89 24.38
C GLN A 29 17.78 -14.19 23.61
N ILE A 30 16.79 -14.95 23.12
CA ILE A 30 15.64 -14.41 22.38
C ILE A 30 14.80 -13.52 23.29
N ILE A 31 14.49 -13.98 24.51
CA ILE A 31 13.68 -13.23 25.52
C ILE A 31 14.34 -11.90 25.92
N ARG A 32 15.64 -11.80 25.87
CA ARG A 32 16.35 -10.54 26.17
C ARG A 32 16.21 -9.49 25.08
N LYS A 33 15.96 -9.93 23.82
CA LYS A 33 15.96 -9.04 22.66
C LYS A 33 14.56 -8.56 22.25
N TYR A 34 13.53 -9.32 22.56
CA TYR A 34 12.20 -9.09 22.01
C TYR A 34 11.12 -9.01 23.09
N PRO A 35 10.06 -8.19 22.89
CA PRO A 35 8.93 -8.06 23.81
C PRO A 35 8.19 -9.38 24.04
N TYR A 36 7.62 -9.54 25.23
CA TYR A 36 6.91 -10.76 25.65
C TYR A 36 5.74 -11.10 24.71
N GLU A 37 4.90 -10.12 24.40
CA GLU A 37 3.70 -10.27 23.59
C GLU A 37 4.05 -10.76 22.18
N MET A 38 5.06 -10.15 21.56
CA MET A 38 5.56 -10.56 20.25
C MET A 38 6.12 -11.99 20.27
N LEU A 39 6.79 -12.40 21.35
CA LEU A 39 7.33 -13.76 21.46
C LEU A 39 6.23 -14.81 21.59
N VAL A 40 5.14 -14.52 22.27
CA VAL A 40 3.97 -15.42 22.33
C VAL A 40 3.42 -15.66 20.91
N GLU A 41 3.23 -14.59 20.13
CA GLU A 41 2.80 -14.70 18.74
C GLU A 41 3.79 -15.47 17.85
N CYS A 42 5.10 -15.26 18.07
CA CYS A 42 6.14 -16.00 17.35
C CYS A 42 6.12 -17.50 17.67
N ILE A 43 5.86 -17.86 18.94
CA ILE A 43 5.72 -19.25 19.37
C ILE A 43 4.51 -19.89 18.69
N ASP A 44 3.33 -19.27 18.75
CA ASP A 44 2.12 -19.79 18.12
C ASP A 44 2.27 -19.94 16.59
N PHE A 45 2.91 -18.97 15.94
CA PHE A 45 3.23 -19.03 14.52
C PHE A 45 4.19 -20.18 14.21
N GLY A 46 5.27 -20.31 14.97
CA GLY A 46 6.28 -21.35 14.77
C GLY A 46 5.69 -22.76 14.97
N ILE A 47 4.82 -22.93 15.96
CA ILE A 47 4.11 -24.21 16.19
C ILE A 47 3.26 -24.58 14.95
N LYS A 48 2.45 -23.66 14.45
CA LYS A 48 1.62 -23.89 13.26
C LYS A 48 2.43 -24.27 12.02
N GLN A 49 3.64 -23.76 11.92
CA GLN A 49 4.47 -23.94 10.72
C GLN A 49 5.39 -25.16 10.79
N TYR A 50 5.92 -25.53 11.95
CA TYR A 50 6.97 -26.50 12.09
C TYR A 50 6.60 -27.76 12.87
N PHE A 51 5.46 -27.81 13.58
CA PHE A 51 5.06 -29.01 14.28
C PHE A 51 4.53 -30.05 13.30
N HIS A 52 5.13 -31.24 13.35
CA HIS A 52 4.70 -32.42 12.63
C HIS A 52 4.45 -33.55 13.62
N TYR A 53 3.41 -34.31 13.35
CA TYR A 53 2.96 -35.43 14.17
C TYR A 53 3.21 -36.73 13.40
N ASP A 54 3.56 -37.79 14.14
CA ASP A 54 3.71 -39.11 13.55
C ASP A 54 2.37 -39.78 13.23
N LYS A 55 2.44 -41.05 12.79
CA LYS A 55 1.23 -41.82 12.41
C LYS A 55 0.29 -42.09 13.58
N ASP A 56 0.80 -42.04 14.80
CA ASP A 56 0.06 -42.27 16.05
C ASP A 56 -0.44 -40.96 16.68
N GLY A 57 -0.22 -39.84 16.01
CA GLY A 57 -0.63 -38.51 16.43
C GLY A 57 0.30 -37.88 17.51
N ALA A 58 1.47 -38.45 17.73
CA ALA A 58 2.42 -37.92 18.69
C ALA A 58 3.35 -36.88 18.03
N LEU A 59 3.65 -35.80 18.77
CA LEU A 59 4.59 -34.75 18.32
C LEU A 59 5.99 -35.34 18.13
N THR A 60 6.65 -35.05 16.99
CA THR A 60 7.98 -35.58 16.72
C THR A 60 9.08 -34.73 17.33
N GLN A 61 10.14 -35.34 17.88
CA GLN A 61 11.30 -34.64 18.43
C GLN A 61 12.01 -33.78 17.38
N GLU A 62 12.03 -34.24 16.14
CA GLU A 62 12.68 -33.54 15.03
C GLU A 62 11.99 -32.19 14.76
N SER A 63 10.66 -32.16 14.70
CA SER A 63 9.89 -30.94 14.50
C SER A 63 10.03 -29.94 15.65
N VAL A 64 10.13 -30.44 16.89
CA VAL A 64 10.42 -29.60 18.06
C VAL A 64 11.79 -28.93 17.94
N ASN A 65 12.81 -29.70 17.54
CA ASN A 65 14.14 -29.16 17.35
C ASN A 65 14.19 -28.12 16.21
N GLU A 66 13.47 -28.38 15.10
CA GLU A 66 13.36 -27.42 14.02
C GLU A 66 12.69 -26.14 14.48
N PHE A 67 11.55 -26.22 15.15
CA PHE A 67 10.86 -25.07 15.75
C PHE A 67 11.77 -24.21 16.63
N LEU A 68 12.48 -24.84 17.58
CA LEU A 68 13.39 -24.12 18.49
C LEU A 68 14.53 -23.43 17.74
N ASN A 69 15.08 -24.08 16.71
CA ASN A 69 16.12 -23.49 15.88
C ASN A 69 15.61 -22.30 15.03
N LYS A 70 14.35 -22.32 14.62
CA LYS A 70 13.73 -21.26 13.79
C LYS A 70 13.17 -20.10 14.61
N LEU A 71 12.84 -20.28 15.88
CA LEU A 71 12.17 -19.29 16.72
C LEU A 71 12.90 -17.93 16.76
N GLY A 72 14.22 -17.94 16.84
CA GLY A 72 15.02 -16.71 16.82
C GLY A 72 14.91 -15.95 15.49
N GLY A 73 14.87 -16.66 14.37
CA GLY A 73 14.67 -16.09 13.03
C GLY A 73 13.26 -15.54 12.84
N ILE A 74 12.25 -16.22 13.37
CA ILE A 74 10.86 -15.74 13.37
C ILE A 74 10.76 -14.42 14.15
N ALA A 75 11.32 -14.38 15.36
CA ALA A 75 11.31 -13.18 16.20
C ALA A 75 12.07 -12.01 15.55
N TYR A 76 13.22 -12.29 14.92
CA TYR A 76 13.95 -11.27 14.17
C TYR A 76 13.15 -10.71 12.99
N ASN A 77 12.51 -11.56 12.19
CA ASN A 77 11.70 -11.10 11.07
C ASN A 77 10.49 -10.27 11.52
N ARG A 78 9.80 -10.68 12.60
CA ARG A 78 8.70 -9.92 13.16
C ARG A 78 9.09 -8.58 13.79
N SER A 79 10.34 -8.44 14.22
CA SER A 79 10.85 -7.18 14.77
C SER A 79 11.22 -6.14 13.72
N LYS A 80 11.30 -6.52 12.43
CA LYS A 80 11.52 -5.59 11.34
C LYS A 80 10.31 -4.70 11.13
N ASN A 81 10.52 -3.53 10.51
CA ASN A 81 9.39 -2.74 10.06
C ASN A 81 8.59 -3.48 8.95
N PRO A 82 7.32 -3.14 8.71
CA PRO A 82 6.48 -3.87 7.76
C PRO A 82 7.06 -3.92 6.33
N ILE A 83 7.73 -2.86 5.87
CA ILE A 83 8.37 -2.81 4.54
C ILE A 83 9.51 -3.83 4.46
N ASP A 84 10.39 -3.89 5.48
CA ASP A 84 11.50 -4.86 5.49
C ASP A 84 11.02 -6.31 5.62
N GLN A 85 9.88 -6.53 6.29
CA GLN A 85 9.22 -7.85 6.31
C GLN A 85 8.75 -8.24 4.90
N GLU A 86 8.11 -7.30 4.17
CA GLU A 86 7.63 -7.56 2.83
C GLU A 86 8.78 -7.76 1.82
N ILE A 87 9.86 -6.99 1.91
CA ILE A 87 11.09 -7.25 1.13
C ILE A 87 11.58 -8.69 1.34
N SER A 88 11.62 -9.13 2.61
CA SER A 88 12.05 -10.49 2.95
C SER A 88 11.10 -11.55 2.35
N HIS A 89 9.78 -11.28 2.34
CA HIS A 89 8.76 -12.13 1.73
C HIS A 89 8.95 -12.22 0.20
N ILE A 90 9.08 -11.08 -0.48
CA ILE A 90 9.34 -10.97 -1.92
C ILE A 90 10.56 -11.79 -2.31
N LYS A 91 11.70 -11.59 -1.62
CA LYS A 91 12.96 -12.32 -1.89
C LYS A 91 12.78 -13.82 -1.74
N ASN A 92 12.11 -14.28 -0.68
CA ASN A 92 11.86 -15.72 -0.47
C ASN A 92 10.94 -16.32 -1.54
N LYS A 93 9.95 -15.56 -2.00
CA LYS A 93 9.05 -15.97 -3.08
C LYS A 93 9.81 -16.08 -4.41
N CYS A 94 10.60 -15.08 -4.76
CA CYS A 94 11.40 -15.07 -5.97
C CYS A 94 12.41 -16.23 -6.03
N LYS A 95 13.09 -16.54 -4.92
CA LYS A 95 14.01 -17.70 -4.81
C LYS A 95 13.34 -19.05 -5.11
N LYS A 96 12.03 -19.16 -4.83
CA LYS A 96 11.28 -20.39 -5.11
C LYS A 96 10.83 -20.49 -6.57
N ILE A 97 10.65 -19.34 -7.23
CA ILE A 97 10.08 -19.27 -8.58
C ILE A 97 11.16 -19.21 -9.64
N TYR A 98 12.24 -18.46 -9.40
CA TYR A 98 13.29 -18.25 -10.40
C TYR A 98 14.45 -19.23 -10.21
N ALA A 99 14.88 -19.87 -11.29
CA ALA A 99 16.03 -20.79 -11.28
C ALA A 99 17.35 -20.10 -10.90
N TYR A 100 17.48 -18.80 -11.19
CA TYR A 100 18.59 -17.95 -10.78
C TYR A 100 18.08 -16.78 -9.96
N TRP A 101 18.77 -16.44 -8.88
CA TRP A 101 18.47 -15.32 -8.02
C TRP A 101 19.73 -14.69 -7.43
N ASN A 102 19.82 -13.36 -7.43
CA ASN A 102 20.92 -12.61 -6.82
C ASN A 102 20.39 -11.74 -5.67
N ASP A 103 20.57 -12.20 -4.44
CA ASP A 103 20.07 -11.51 -3.24
C ASP A 103 20.59 -10.10 -3.09
N TYR A 104 21.88 -9.89 -3.35
CA TYR A 104 22.50 -8.58 -3.18
C TYR A 104 21.94 -7.56 -4.18
N LYS A 105 21.84 -7.93 -5.44
CA LYS A 105 21.27 -7.07 -6.46
C LYS A 105 19.78 -6.83 -6.25
N ALA A 106 19.06 -7.82 -5.73
CA ALA A 106 17.64 -7.67 -5.40
C ALA A 106 17.41 -6.69 -4.26
N ASP A 107 18.26 -6.73 -3.23
CA ASP A 107 18.19 -5.74 -2.14
C ASP A 107 18.40 -4.32 -2.67
N ASP A 108 19.44 -4.11 -3.48
CA ASP A 108 19.72 -2.81 -4.08
C ASP A 108 18.52 -2.29 -4.91
N ILE A 109 17.97 -3.12 -5.79
CA ILE A 109 16.81 -2.74 -6.62
C ILE A 109 15.60 -2.39 -5.74
N LEU A 110 15.23 -3.22 -4.77
CA LEU A 110 14.06 -2.99 -3.92
C LEU A 110 14.25 -1.73 -3.06
N TYR A 111 15.44 -1.50 -2.51
CA TYR A 111 15.71 -0.27 -1.74
C TYR A 111 15.67 0.98 -2.61
N ARG A 112 16.23 0.96 -3.82
CA ARG A 112 16.15 2.09 -4.76
C ARG A 112 14.72 2.36 -5.20
N TYR A 113 13.92 1.32 -5.42
CA TYR A 113 12.50 1.44 -5.72
C TYR A 113 11.74 2.15 -4.60
N ILE A 114 11.89 1.69 -3.36
CA ILE A 114 11.27 2.30 -2.18
C ILE A 114 11.72 3.75 -2.01
N LEU A 115 13.01 4.03 -2.22
CA LEU A 115 13.55 5.38 -2.12
C LEU A 115 12.95 6.32 -3.17
N ALA A 116 12.79 5.84 -4.41
CA ALA A 116 12.15 6.60 -5.49
C ALA A 116 10.69 6.93 -5.15
N LEU A 117 9.90 5.94 -4.66
CA LEU A 117 8.53 6.16 -4.22
C LEU A 117 8.44 7.18 -3.06
N ARG A 118 9.33 7.08 -2.06
CA ARG A 118 9.37 8.06 -0.95
C ARG A 118 9.68 9.48 -1.43
N LYS A 119 10.64 9.64 -2.34
CA LYS A 119 10.93 10.95 -2.96
C LYS A 119 9.71 11.51 -3.69
N SER A 120 8.93 10.67 -4.34
CA SER A 120 7.68 11.05 -5.00
C SER A 120 6.50 11.27 -4.02
N GLY A 121 6.76 11.31 -2.71
CA GLY A 121 5.78 11.65 -1.68
C GLY A 121 4.86 10.50 -1.25
N TRP A 122 5.20 9.25 -1.55
CA TRP A 122 4.44 8.09 -1.07
C TRP A 122 4.69 7.82 0.42
N THR A 123 3.63 7.53 1.15
CA THR A 123 3.70 7.09 2.55
C THR A 123 4.16 5.64 2.64
N ASP A 124 4.70 5.23 3.80
CA ASP A 124 5.14 3.85 4.03
C ASP A 124 3.98 2.84 3.86
N ASN A 125 2.74 3.21 4.18
CA ASN A 125 1.57 2.35 3.97
C ASN A 125 1.27 2.15 2.46
N GLN A 126 1.38 3.20 1.66
CA GLN A 126 1.21 3.10 0.20
C GLN A 126 2.31 2.25 -0.43
N ILE A 127 3.56 2.43 -0.01
CA ILE A 127 4.70 1.63 -0.45
C ILE A 127 4.52 0.16 -0.06
N LEU A 128 4.14 -0.11 1.18
CA LEU A 128 3.88 -1.48 1.63
C LEU A 128 2.80 -2.16 0.78
N LYS A 129 1.72 -1.45 0.50
CA LYS A 129 0.64 -1.97 -0.33
C LYS A 129 1.11 -2.25 -1.75
N ASP A 130 1.88 -1.37 -2.35
CA ASP A 130 2.43 -1.54 -3.69
C ASP A 130 3.35 -2.77 -3.77
N LEU A 131 4.22 -2.95 -2.79
CA LEU A 131 5.05 -4.16 -2.67
C LEU A 131 4.18 -5.43 -2.62
N GLN A 132 3.09 -5.40 -1.85
CA GLN A 132 2.17 -6.53 -1.70
C GLN A 132 1.31 -6.80 -2.94
N THR A 133 1.05 -5.81 -3.76
CA THR A 133 0.19 -5.93 -4.96
C THR A 133 0.99 -5.94 -6.25
N GLU A 134 1.55 -4.81 -6.65
CA GLU A 134 2.16 -4.64 -7.98
C GLU A 134 3.47 -5.41 -8.11
N VAL A 135 4.36 -5.31 -7.11
CA VAL A 135 5.62 -6.08 -7.13
C VAL A 135 5.34 -7.58 -7.04
N ASN A 136 4.37 -8.01 -6.24
CA ASN A 136 3.96 -9.41 -6.18
C ASN A 136 3.29 -9.90 -7.49
N ARG A 137 2.56 -9.05 -8.19
CA ARG A 137 2.02 -9.35 -9.52
C ARG A 137 3.15 -9.52 -10.53
N LEU A 138 4.14 -8.61 -10.51
CA LEU A 138 5.31 -8.69 -11.37
C LEU A 138 6.08 -10.01 -11.17
N ILE A 139 6.25 -10.48 -9.92
CA ILE A 139 6.90 -11.78 -9.65
C ILE A 139 6.18 -12.92 -10.37
N ASN A 140 4.85 -12.93 -10.32
CA ASN A 140 4.05 -14.01 -10.91
C ASN A 140 4.01 -13.93 -12.45
N SER A 141 4.19 -12.75 -13.05
CA SER A 141 4.16 -12.53 -14.50
C SER A 141 5.52 -12.62 -15.16
N SER A 142 6.61 -12.48 -14.39
CA SER A 142 7.98 -12.56 -14.92
C SER A 142 8.44 -14.00 -15.09
N ARG A 143 9.05 -14.31 -16.22
CA ARG A 143 9.54 -15.65 -16.55
C ARG A 143 10.85 -16.02 -15.83
N ASN A 144 11.64 -15.02 -15.49
CA ASN A 144 12.97 -15.20 -14.89
C ASN A 144 13.45 -13.93 -14.18
N TRP A 145 14.59 -14.04 -13.50
CA TRP A 145 15.28 -12.96 -12.81
C TRP A 145 15.52 -11.72 -13.69
N SER A 146 16.02 -11.90 -14.91
CA SER A 146 16.36 -10.76 -15.78
C SER A 146 15.12 -9.94 -16.11
N GLN A 147 14.01 -10.58 -16.48
CA GLN A 147 12.77 -9.87 -16.77
C GLN A 147 12.24 -9.13 -15.56
N TRP A 148 12.31 -9.74 -14.37
CA TRP A 148 11.92 -9.08 -13.12
C TRP A 148 12.80 -7.86 -12.83
N SER A 149 14.14 -8.05 -12.87
CA SER A 149 15.07 -6.96 -12.56
C SER A 149 14.97 -5.81 -13.56
N ASP A 150 14.88 -6.10 -14.85
CA ASP A 150 14.79 -5.08 -15.90
C ASP A 150 13.49 -4.27 -15.78
N THR A 151 12.38 -4.93 -15.43
CA THR A 151 11.11 -4.25 -15.19
C THR A 151 11.16 -3.36 -13.95
N MET A 152 11.75 -3.84 -12.86
CA MET A 152 11.93 -3.05 -11.64
C MET A 152 12.84 -1.82 -11.88
N GLU A 153 13.94 -2.00 -12.62
CA GLU A 153 14.83 -0.88 -13.00
C GLU A 153 14.07 0.15 -13.85
N LYS A 154 13.27 -0.31 -14.80
CA LYS A 154 12.42 0.59 -15.59
C LYS A 154 11.42 1.35 -14.72
N TRP A 155 10.78 0.69 -13.75
CA TRP A 155 9.86 1.37 -12.82
C TRP A 155 10.57 2.42 -11.98
N ILE A 156 11.82 2.15 -11.53
CA ILE A 156 12.63 3.13 -10.80
C ILE A 156 12.91 4.34 -11.69
N ASP A 157 13.29 4.13 -12.95
CA ASP A 157 13.54 5.20 -13.90
C ASP A 157 12.27 6.01 -14.19
N ASP A 158 11.15 5.35 -14.45
CA ASP A 158 9.86 6.01 -14.68
C ASP A 158 9.47 6.89 -13.47
N ILE A 159 9.61 6.38 -12.23
CA ILE A 159 9.30 7.14 -11.00
C ILE A 159 10.22 8.35 -10.85
N ASN A 160 11.51 8.20 -11.11
CA ASN A 160 12.45 9.31 -11.01
C ASN A 160 12.16 10.42 -12.04
N HIS A 161 11.64 10.07 -13.23
CA HIS A 161 11.25 11.05 -14.26
C HIS A 161 9.91 11.75 -13.96
N TRP A 162 9.08 11.23 -13.04
CA TRP A 162 7.85 11.93 -12.65
C TRP A 162 8.10 13.33 -12.07
N GLU A 163 9.25 13.56 -11.42
CA GLU A 163 9.61 14.88 -10.89
C GLU A 163 10.10 15.85 -12.00
N ASP A 164 10.80 15.34 -13.00
CA ASP A 164 11.37 16.17 -14.07
C ASP A 164 10.29 16.66 -15.03
N GLU A 165 9.30 15.84 -15.34
CA GLU A 165 8.17 16.23 -16.20
C GLU A 165 7.20 17.19 -15.51
N ASP A 166 7.05 17.10 -14.17
CA ASP A 166 6.06 17.89 -13.43
C ASP A 166 6.45 19.34 -13.21
N ASN A 167 7.76 19.68 -13.24
CA ASN A 167 8.21 20.97 -12.76
C ASN A 167 8.36 22.06 -13.83
N THR A 168 8.41 21.75 -15.12
CA THR A 168 8.85 22.74 -16.10
C THR A 168 7.92 23.08 -17.25
N SER A 169 6.88 22.27 -17.55
CA SER A 169 6.17 22.41 -18.82
C SER A 169 4.67 22.77 -18.75
N ILE A 170 3.95 22.42 -17.67
CA ILE A 170 2.51 22.70 -17.61
C ILE A 170 2.26 24.13 -17.11
N LYS A 171 1.98 25.02 -18.07
CA LYS A 171 1.57 26.41 -17.76
C LYS A 171 0.09 26.40 -17.37
N GLN A 172 -0.25 27.04 -16.26
CA GLN A 172 -1.61 27.17 -15.75
C GLN A 172 -1.72 28.36 -14.80
N ASP A 173 -2.88 28.98 -14.72
CA ASP A 173 -3.17 30.16 -13.92
C ASP A 173 -3.95 29.87 -12.63
N GLY A 174 -4.26 28.61 -12.35
CA GLY A 174 -5.00 28.20 -11.15
C GLY A 174 -6.50 28.48 -11.23
N THR A 175 -7.08 28.46 -12.40
CA THR A 175 -8.47 28.86 -12.64
C THR A 175 -9.48 27.95 -11.92
N ILE A 176 -9.25 26.62 -11.91
CA ILE A 176 -10.13 25.68 -11.19
C ILE A 176 -9.59 25.45 -9.78
N LEU A 177 -8.32 25.07 -9.64
CA LEU A 177 -7.66 24.82 -8.36
C LEU A 177 -6.53 25.82 -8.17
N PRO A 178 -6.66 26.82 -7.26
CA PRO A 178 -5.58 27.73 -6.94
C PRO A 178 -4.31 27.01 -6.51
N THR A 179 -3.16 27.46 -7.00
CA THR A 179 -1.85 26.84 -6.73
C THR A 179 -1.57 26.57 -5.23
N PRO A 180 -1.89 27.48 -4.28
CA PRO A 180 -1.68 27.21 -2.85
C PRO A 180 -2.42 26.00 -2.30
N ILE A 181 -3.46 25.52 -3.00
CA ILE A 181 -4.23 24.35 -2.58
C ILE A 181 -3.39 23.06 -2.73
N PHE A 182 -2.49 23.01 -3.72
CA PHE A 182 -1.81 21.76 -4.11
C PHE A 182 -0.29 21.86 -4.22
N GLU A 183 0.34 23.05 -4.08
CA GLU A 183 1.78 23.23 -4.29
C GLU A 183 2.69 22.39 -3.40
N ASN A 184 2.24 22.08 -2.18
CA ASN A 184 3.00 21.30 -1.19
C ASN A 184 2.61 19.79 -1.19
N LEU A 185 1.81 19.35 -2.15
CA LEU A 185 1.40 17.95 -2.25
C LEU A 185 2.42 17.11 -3.04
N SER A 186 2.23 15.80 -3.02
CA SER A 186 3.07 14.90 -3.81
C SER A 186 3.05 15.23 -5.30
N PRO A 187 4.14 14.99 -6.04
CA PRO A 187 4.26 15.31 -7.47
C PRO A 187 3.07 14.80 -8.29
N ASN A 188 2.61 13.59 -8.04
CA ASN A 188 1.49 12.97 -8.76
C ASN A 188 0.17 13.75 -8.61
N ILE A 189 -0.20 14.13 -7.37
CA ILE A 189 -1.42 14.90 -7.10
C ILE A 189 -1.27 16.31 -7.69
N ARG A 190 -0.12 16.91 -7.51
CA ARG A 190 0.23 18.23 -8.03
C ARG A 190 0.12 18.26 -9.56
N SER A 191 0.64 17.24 -10.26
CA SER A 191 0.53 17.10 -11.71
C SER A 191 -0.92 17.03 -12.18
N VAL A 192 -1.74 16.21 -11.53
CA VAL A 192 -3.19 16.11 -11.85
C VAL A 192 -3.87 17.47 -11.66
N CYS A 193 -3.59 18.20 -10.58
CA CYS A 193 -4.16 19.53 -10.34
C CYS A 193 -3.76 20.54 -11.42
N LYS A 194 -2.48 20.55 -11.83
CA LYS A 194 -2.00 21.39 -12.93
C LYS A 194 -2.67 21.05 -14.25
N GLN A 195 -2.82 19.76 -14.56
CA GLN A 195 -3.51 19.30 -15.77
C GLN A 195 -4.99 19.69 -15.81
N ILE A 196 -5.68 19.66 -14.68
CA ILE A 196 -7.07 20.17 -14.57
C ILE A 196 -7.13 21.65 -14.95
N ASN A 197 -6.28 22.48 -14.37
CA ASN A 197 -6.25 23.90 -14.67
C ASN A 197 -5.86 24.15 -16.13
N ALA A 198 -4.76 23.59 -16.59
CA ALA A 198 -4.27 23.79 -17.95
C ALA A 198 -5.27 23.33 -19.02
N SER A 199 -5.92 22.19 -18.84
CA SER A 199 -6.94 21.71 -19.77
C SER A 199 -8.15 22.63 -19.84
N TYR A 200 -8.62 23.14 -18.70
CA TYR A 200 -9.70 24.12 -18.66
C TYR A 200 -9.35 25.42 -19.34
N GLU A 201 -8.17 25.97 -19.05
CA GLU A 201 -7.65 27.24 -19.57
C GLU A 201 -7.39 27.19 -21.09
N ASN A 202 -7.13 25.97 -21.60
CA ASN A 202 -6.99 25.73 -23.05
C ASN A 202 -8.28 25.23 -23.71
N ASN A 203 -9.44 25.34 -23.05
CA ASN A 203 -10.76 24.92 -23.55
C ASN A 203 -10.89 23.42 -23.90
N LEU A 204 -10.06 22.57 -23.26
CA LEU A 204 -10.10 21.12 -23.38
C LEU A 204 -11.04 20.53 -22.30
N PHE A 205 -12.34 20.86 -22.40
CA PHE A 205 -13.29 20.60 -21.32
C PHE A 205 -13.57 19.13 -21.04
N ASP A 206 -13.56 18.26 -22.06
CA ASP A 206 -13.66 16.80 -21.86
C ASP A 206 -12.45 16.28 -21.05
N CYS A 207 -11.24 16.71 -21.40
CA CYS A 207 -10.04 16.41 -20.61
C CYS A 207 -10.17 16.91 -19.17
N THR A 208 -10.65 18.14 -18.98
CA THR A 208 -10.85 18.72 -17.66
C THR A 208 -11.78 17.86 -16.81
N ALA A 209 -12.94 17.47 -17.35
CA ALA A 209 -13.93 16.67 -16.65
C ALA A 209 -13.38 15.28 -16.26
N VAL A 210 -12.68 14.63 -17.17
CA VAL A 210 -12.04 13.33 -16.91
C VAL A 210 -10.97 13.44 -15.80
N MET A 211 -10.14 14.50 -15.83
CA MET A 211 -9.12 14.73 -14.82
C MET A 211 -9.69 15.13 -13.45
N MET A 212 -10.80 15.89 -13.43
CA MET A 212 -11.53 16.20 -12.18
C MET A 212 -12.04 14.90 -11.53
N ARG A 213 -12.65 14.00 -12.32
CA ARG A 213 -13.09 12.69 -11.86
C ARG A 213 -11.92 11.85 -11.32
N ARG A 214 -10.78 11.83 -12.04
CA ARG A 214 -9.57 11.11 -11.62
C ARG A 214 -9.03 11.61 -10.28
N LEU A 215 -8.99 12.92 -10.08
CA LEU A 215 -8.55 13.52 -8.80
C LEU A 215 -9.50 13.14 -7.66
N LEU A 216 -10.80 13.23 -7.88
CA LEU A 216 -11.83 12.83 -6.91
C LEU A 216 -11.65 11.36 -6.48
N GLU A 217 -11.50 10.45 -7.45
CA GLU A 217 -11.30 9.02 -7.19
C GLU A 217 -10.02 8.76 -6.39
N GLY A 218 -8.90 9.37 -6.79
CA GLY A 218 -7.63 9.23 -6.08
C GLY A 218 -7.67 9.73 -4.65
N LEU A 219 -8.29 10.90 -4.41
CA LEU A 219 -8.39 11.47 -3.06
C LEU A 219 -9.36 10.68 -2.16
N LEU A 220 -10.44 10.12 -2.71
CA LEU A 220 -11.30 9.20 -1.95
C LEU A 220 -10.52 7.97 -1.51
N VAL A 221 -9.81 7.30 -2.41
CA VAL A 221 -8.98 6.15 -2.05
C VAL A 221 -7.97 6.52 -0.96
N LEU A 222 -7.25 7.63 -1.11
CA LEU A 222 -6.29 8.11 -0.10
C LEU A 222 -6.96 8.41 1.25
N THR A 223 -8.20 8.90 1.25
CA THR A 223 -8.98 9.12 2.48
C THR A 223 -9.26 7.81 3.20
N TYR A 224 -9.72 6.77 2.49
CA TYR A 224 -9.94 5.44 3.06
C TYR A 224 -8.65 4.81 3.60
N GLN A 225 -7.54 4.99 2.88
CA GLN A 225 -6.22 4.54 3.32
C GLN A 225 -5.77 5.23 4.60
N ASN A 226 -5.88 6.57 4.65
CA ASN A 226 -5.48 7.35 5.83
C ASN A 226 -6.29 7.00 7.08
N LEU A 227 -7.56 6.65 6.91
CA LEU A 227 -8.45 6.24 8.00
C LEU A 227 -8.33 4.75 8.37
N GLY A 228 -7.53 3.97 7.64
CA GLY A 228 -7.33 2.53 7.89
C GLY A 228 -8.54 1.66 7.57
N ILE A 229 -9.45 2.13 6.71
CA ILE A 229 -10.70 1.43 6.31
C ILE A 229 -10.76 1.12 4.81
N GLU A 230 -9.62 1.03 4.15
CA GLU A 230 -9.54 0.78 2.70
C GLU A 230 -10.20 -0.55 2.28
N GLU A 231 -10.29 -1.52 3.18
CA GLU A 231 -10.94 -2.80 2.92
C GLU A 231 -12.42 -2.64 2.52
N GLU A 232 -13.10 -1.59 3.00
CA GLU A 232 -14.49 -1.31 2.66
C GLU A 232 -14.72 -0.96 1.17
N ILE A 233 -13.67 -0.51 0.49
CA ILE A 233 -13.69 -0.17 -0.94
C ILE A 233 -12.85 -1.11 -1.80
N THR A 234 -12.34 -2.21 -1.21
CA THR A 234 -11.51 -3.20 -1.90
C THR A 234 -12.33 -4.46 -2.19
N GLU A 235 -12.33 -4.91 -3.45
CA GLU A 235 -12.99 -6.13 -3.86
C GLU A 235 -12.16 -7.37 -3.49
N LYS A 236 -12.78 -8.55 -3.48
CA LYS A 236 -12.10 -9.85 -3.21
C LYS A 236 -10.90 -10.11 -4.13
N SER A 237 -10.87 -9.48 -5.30
CA SER A 237 -9.75 -9.53 -6.25
C SER A 237 -8.52 -8.71 -5.82
N GLY A 238 -8.61 -7.94 -4.73
CA GLY A 238 -7.59 -7.00 -4.28
C GLY A 238 -7.57 -5.67 -5.05
N ARG A 239 -8.53 -5.44 -5.96
CA ARG A 239 -8.69 -4.17 -6.69
C ARG A 239 -9.67 -3.28 -5.95
N HIS A 240 -9.51 -1.96 -6.09
CA HIS A 240 -10.53 -1.03 -5.61
C HIS A 240 -11.84 -1.23 -6.39
N SER A 241 -12.93 -1.03 -5.72
CA SER A 241 -14.26 -0.97 -6.31
C SER A 241 -14.36 0.19 -7.32
N THR A 242 -15.38 0.19 -8.16
CA THR A 242 -15.63 1.30 -9.08
C THR A 242 -15.91 2.58 -8.30
N LEU A 243 -15.60 3.75 -8.89
CA LEU A 243 -15.85 5.05 -8.26
C LEU A 243 -17.32 5.23 -7.82
N ASP A 244 -18.27 4.68 -8.56
CA ASP A 244 -19.70 4.69 -8.18
C ASP A 244 -19.94 3.98 -6.84
N LYS A 245 -19.35 2.80 -6.63
CA LYS A 245 -19.44 2.06 -5.37
C LYS A 245 -18.70 2.78 -4.23
N ILE A 246 -17.55 3.36 -4.52
CA ILE A 246 -16.77 4.14 -3.53
C ILE A 246 -17.57 5.35 -3.06
N ILE A 247 -18.17 6.11 -3.97
CA ILE A 247 -19.01 7.27 -3.62
C ILE A 247 -20.22 6.85 -2.78
N ARG A 248 -20.95 5.80 -3.18
CA ARG A 248 -22.09 5.30 -2.39
C ARG A 248 -21.70 4.87 -0.98
N ASN A 249 -20.56 4.25 -0.81
CA ASN A 249 -20.04 3.94 0.52
C ASN A 249 -19.69 5.23 1.27
N ALA A 250 -18.98 6.17 0.62
CA ALA A 250 -18.56 7.43 1.21
C ALA A 250 -19.74 8.31 1.68
N GLU A 251 -20.86 8.30 0.95
CA GLU A 251 -22.08 9.04 1.33
C GLU A 251 -22.69 8.58 2.66
N GLN A 252 -22.54 7.29 2.98
CA GLN A 252 -23.16 6.66 4.16
C GLN A 252 -22.16 6.39 5.28
N ASN A 253 -20.86 6.46 5.00
CA ASN A 253 -19.82 6.08 5.93
C ASN A 253 -19.57 7.19 6.97
N SER A 254 -19.96 6.92 8.22
CA SER A 254 -19.78 7.86 9.33
C SER A 254 -18.32 8.09 9.70
N THR A 255 -17.42 7.14 9.42
CA THR A 255 -15.99 7.24 9.73
C THR A 255 -15.30 8.30 8.87
N LEU A 256 -15.72 8.47 7.61
CA LEU A 256 -15.22 9.54 6.75
C LEU A 256 -15.67 10.92 7.25
N ALA A 257 -16.83 11.00 7.87
CA ALA A 257 -17.43 12.24 8.39
C ALA A 257 -17.38 13.38 7.36
N LEU A 258 -17.76 13.09 6.12
CA LEU A 258 -17.82 14.06 5.03
C LEU A 258 -18.97 15.05 5.25
N SER A 259 -18.76 16.30 4.85
CA SER A 259 -19.81 17.33 4.88
C SER A 259 -20.99 16.94 3.99
N ALA A 260 -22.18 17.45 4.32
CA ALA A 260 -23.40 17.18 3.55
C ALA A 260 -23.25 17.62 2.07
N ASN A 261 -22.60 18.76 1.84
CA ASN A 261 -22.36 19.28 0.50
C ASN A 261 -21.42 18.36 -0.31
N THR A 262 -20.34 17.90 0.29
CA THR A 262 -19.40 16.97 -0.37
C THR A 262 -20.10 15.67 -0.73
N ARG A 263 -20.86 15.07 0.20
CA ARG A 263 -21.64 13.86 -0.08
C ARG A 263 -22.60 14.02 -1.26
N GLN A 264 -23.32 15.14 -1.32
CA GLN A 264 -24.28 15.42 -2.37
C GLN A 264 -23.63 15.71 -3.73
N ASP A 265 -22.51 16.43 -3.73
CA ASP A 265 -21.94 16.99 -4.96
C ASP A 265 -20.89 16.07 -5.64
N MET A 266 -20.37 15.04 -4.96
CA MET A 266 -19.38 14.10 -5.55
C MET A 266 -19.89 13.40 -6.81
N VAL A 267 -21.16 13.01 -6.83
CA VAL A 267 -21.81 12.32 -7.96
C VAL A 267 -21.75 13.14 -9.24
N LEU A 268 -21.90 14.47 -9.13
CA LEU A 268 -21.84 15.38 -10.28
C LEU A 268 -20.52 15.23 -11.05
N PHE A 269 -19.40 15.24 -10.34
CA PHE A 269 -18.07 15.18 -10.98
C PHE A 269 -17.73 13.79 -11.49
N LYS A 270 -18.23 12.74 -10.85
CA LYS A 270 -18.18 11.38 -11.36
C LYS A 270 -18.93 11.29 -12.70
N ASP A 271 -20.17 11.78 -12.73
CA ASP A 271 -21.04 11.67 -13.91
C ASP A 271 -20.51 12.52 -15.06
N LEU A 272 -20.08 13.75 -14.79
CA LEU A 272 -19.48 14.62 -15.79
C LEU A 272 -18.25 13.96 -16.45
N GLY A 273 -17.33 13.41 -15.64
CA GLY A 273 -16.16 12.71 -16.16
C GLY A 273 -16.51 11.43 -16.92
N ASN A 274 -17.54 10.69 -16.49
CA ASN A 274 -18.02 9.50 -17.20
C ASN A 274 -18.63 9.86 -18.56
N TYR A 275 -19.42 10.93 -18.64
CA TYR A 275 -20.03 11.39 -19.90
C TYR A 275 -18.95 11.81 -20.89
N SER A 276 -17.99 12.61 -20.43
CA SER A 276 -16.85 13.04 -21.25
C SER A 276 -15.98 11.89 -21.75
N ALA A 277 -15.82 10.82 -20.95
CA ALA A 277 -14.96 9.69 -21.32
C ALA A 277 -15.65 8.66 -22.23
N HIS A 278 -16.97 8.47 -22.12
CA HIS A 278 -17.64 7.29 -22.67
C HIS A 278 -18.80 7.59 -23.62
N LYS A 279 -19.35 8.82 -23.62
CA LYS A 279 -20.48 9.17 -24.51
C LYS A 279 -19.99 9.89 -25.76
N ILE A 280 -19.89 9.19 -26.86
CA ILE A 280 -19.37 9.69 -28.16
C ILE A 280 -20.08 10.99 -28.64
N TRP A 281 -21.35 11.15 -28.32
CA TRP A 281 -22.16 12.29 -28.75
C TRP A 281 -22.30 13.40 -27.70
N PHE A 282 -21.60 13.29 -26.57
CA PHE A 282 -21.57 14.28 -25.52
C PHE A 282 -20.23 15.01 -25.56
N ASN A 283 -20.26 16.32 -25.76
CA ASN A 283 -19.07 17.18 -25.65
C ASN A 283 -19.27 18.09 -24.45
N THR A 284 -18.38 18.00 -23.49
CA THR A 284 -18.35 18.89 -22.32
C THR A 284 -18.01 20.31 -22.77
N THR A 285 -18.73 21.28 -22.24
CA THR A 285 -18.52 22.70 -22.51
C THR A 285 -18.09 23.44 -21.25
N GLN A 286 -17.65 24.71 -21.40
CA GLN A 286 -17.35 25.56 -20.26
C GLN A 286 -18.56 25.72 -19.32
N GLN A 287 -19.78 25.74 -19.87
CA GLN A 287 -21.00 25.90 -19.10
C GLN A 287 -21.33 24.72 -18.19
N ASP A 288 -20.83 23.53 -18.53
CA ASP A 288 -20.97 22.32 -17.72
C ASP A 288 -20.00 22.29 -16.53
N ILE A 289 -18.90 23.03 -16.58
CA ILE A 289 -17.86 23.05 -15.55
C ILE A 289 -17.91 24.32 -14.69
N LYS A 290 -17.97 25.49 -15.33
CA LYS A 290 -17.83 26.81 -14.69
C LYS A 290 -18.75 27.03 -13.48
N PRO A 291 -20.03 26.68 -13.50
CA PRO A 291 -20.92 26.86 -12.34
C PRO A 291 -20.56 26.00 -11.13
N HIS A 292 -19.75 24.96 -11.34
CA HIS A 292 -19.43 23.92 -10.34
C HIS A 292 -18.01 24.01 -9.80
N ILE A 293 -17.20 24.98 -10.25
CA ILE A 293 -15.81 25.15 -9.81
C ILE A 293 -15.71 25.28 -8.29
N LEU A 294 -16.54 26.09 -7.66
CA LEU A 294 -16.50 26.27 -6.20
C LEU A 294 -16.85 24.98 -5.46
N LYS A 295 -17.85 24.23 -5.94
CA LYS A 295 -18.21 22.92 -5.37
C LYS A 295 -17.05 21.94 -5.46
N PHE A 296 -16.38 21.89 -6.62
CA PHE A 296 -15.22 21.04 -6.81
C PHE A 296 -14.09 21.37 -5.84
N ARG A 297 -13.74 22.66 -5.71
CA ARG A 297 -12.72 23.11 -4.75
C ARG A 297 -13.04 22.64 -3.33
N THR A 298 -14.26 22.86 -2.87
CA THR A 298 -14.71 22.47 -1.53
C THR A 298 -14.52 20.97 -1.29
N ILE A 299 -14.95 20.14 -2.26
CA ILE A 299 -14.79 18.68 -2.17
C ILE A 299 -13.30 18.31 -2.11
N ILE A 300 -12.50 18.87 -3.01
CA ILE A 300 -11.06 18.52 -3.09
C ILE A 300 -10.31 18.95 -1.83
N GLU A 301 -10.58 20.13 -1.28
CA GLU A 301 -9.96 20.59 -0.04
C GLU A 301 -10.36 19.72 1.16
N GLU A 302 -11.63 19.35 1.28
CA GLU A 302 -12.09 18.45 2.34
C GLU A 302 -11.44 17.08 2.24
N LEU A 303 -11.39 16.50 1.03
CA LEU A 303 -10.76 15.20 0.82
C LEU A 303 -9.24 15.24 1.04
N MET A 304 -8.56 16.31 0.66
CA MET A 304 -7.12 16.48 0.96
C MET A 304 -6.87 16.51 2.47
N TYR A 305 -7.72 17.19 3.23
CA TYR A 305 -7.63 17.19 4.69
C TYR A 305 -7.89 15.79 5.28
N LYS A 306 -8.95 15.13 4.83
CA LYS A 306 -9.32 13.78 5.29
C LYS A 306 -8.29 12.71 4.89
N ALA A 307 -7.60 12.91 3.78
CA ALA A 307 -6.50 12.04 3.33
C ALA A 307 -5.18 12.29 4.07
N GLY A 308 -5.13 13.25 5.02
CA GLY A 308 -3.91 13.58 5.76
C GLY A 308 -2.85 14.27 4.90
N LEU A 309 -3.26 14.94 3.84
CA LEU A 309 -2.35 15.64 2.91
C LEU A 309 -2.15 17.12 3.29
N LYS A 310 -2.97 17.62 4.18
CA LYS A 310 -2.94 18.98 4.74
C LYS A 310 -3.09 18.95 6.26
#